data_5cd7fd6176cdc979bf5e2a10f699698f
#
_entry.id   5cd7fd6176cdc979bf5e2a10f699698f
#
_cell.length_a   1.000
_cell.length_b   1.000
_cell.length_c   1.000
_cell.angle_alpha   90.00
_cell.angle_beta   90.00
_cell.angle_gamma   90.00
#
_symmetry.space_group_name_H-M   'P 1'
#
loop_
_entity.id
_entity.type
_entity.pdbx_description
1 polymer ?
#
loop_
_entity_poly.entity_id
_entity_poly.type
_entity_poly.pdbx_seq_one_letter_code
_entity_poly.pdbx_strand_id
1 'polypeptide(L)'
;MRNIAIFLSYLGTNYHGWQMQKNLATVQETLEKAIEMIVHHSVHVTGCGRTDAGVHAKCYVANFRTSSTIPVERLPYALNTHLPEDVVVTKAFEVHENFNAIGSCARKEYTYLIYNSRLKDPFYVNRAWFYPKHLDEKIMQEAASQFVGTHDFAAVRSVGTDVKSTVRTVYYYNVERHGDIIELRVCANGFLYNMARAMAGTVVYAAEGKIQPQEIGSILDSGNRTAAGPTVPPGGLYMSHLWYDDGIELFECTPMR
;
A
#
# COMPACT_ATOMS: atom_id res chain seq x y z
N MET A 1 6.52 -12.17 -27.01
CA MET A 1 6.52 -12.43 -25.55
C MET A 1 5.17 -11.99 -25.03
N ARG A 2 4.54 -12.79 -24.18
CA ARG A 2 3.28 -12.45 -23.51
C ARG A 2 3.56 -11.49 -22.35
N ASN A 3 2.68 -10.54 -22.10
CA ASN A 3 2.69 -9.70 -20.90
C ASN A 3 1.61 -10.23 -19.95
N ILE A 4 2.01 -10.71 -18.79
CA ILE A 4 1.10 -11.32 -17.79
C ILE A 4 0.98 -10.40 -16.59
N ALA A 5 -0.23 -9.99 -16.29
CA ALA A 5 -0.55 -9.35 -15.02
C ALA A 5 -0.99 -10.40 -13.99
N ILE A 6 -0.56 -10.23 -12.76
CA ILE A 6 -0.92 -11.07 -11.62
C ILE A 6 -1.45 -10.23 -10.48
N PHE A 7 -2.49 -10.72 -9.82
CA PHE A 7 -2.98 -10.19 -8.56
C PHE A 7 -2.44 -11.03 -7.42
N LEU A 8 -1.91 -10.36 -6.40
CA LEU A 8 -1.36 -11.04 -5.24
C LEU A 8 -1.69 -10.30 -3.95
N SER A 9 -1.61 -11.04 -2.86
CA SER A 9 -1.64 -10.51 -1.49
C SER A 9 -0.42 -10.98 -0.74
N TYR A 10 0.05 -10.20 0.25
CA TYR A 10 1.17 -10.60 1.09
C TYR A 10 1.14 -9.96 2.49
N LEU A 11 1.70 -10.68 3.45
CA LEU A 11 2.06 -10.14 4.76
C LEU A 11 3.52 -9.68 4.72
N GLY A 12 3.74 -8.37 4.83
CA GLY A 12 5.07 -7.76 4.68
C GLY A 12 6.00 -7.94 5.88
N THR A 13 5.55 -8.58 6.96
CA THR A 13 6.28 -8.69 8.24
C THR A 13 7.70 -9.22 8.08
N ASN A 14 7.89 -10.22 7.21
CA ASN A 14 9.17 -10.89 6.98
C ASN A 14 9.99 -10.27 5.84
N TYR A 15 9.51 -9.17 5.24
CA TYR A 15 10.11 -8.58 4.05
C TYR A 15 10.61 -7.16 4.30
N HIS A 16 11.74 -6.82 3.67
CA HIS A 16 12.27 -5.47 3.62
C HIS A 16 11.59 -4.63 2.52
N GLY A 17 10.27 -4.79 2.39
CA GLY A 17 9.42 -4.14 1.40
C GLY A 17 9.34 -4.89 0.08
N TRP A 18 8.78 -4.21 -0.92
CA TRP A 18 8.60 -4.77 -2.25
C TRP A 18 9.91 -4.90 -3.01
N GLN A 19 10.63 -3.79 -3.18
CA GLN A 19 11.74 -3.65 -4.11
C GLN A 19 12.93 -4.54 -3.74
N MET A 20 13.45 -5.29 -4.71
CA MET A 20 14.66 -6.09 -4.56
C MET A 20 15.84 -5.26 -4.01
N GLN A 21 16.52 -5.79 -3.00
CA GLN A 21 17.67 -5.20 -2.33
C GLN A 21 18.71 -6.28 -2.06
N LYS A 22 19.98 -5.91 -2.14
CA LYS A 22 21.08 -6.85 -1.93
C LYS A 22 21.06 -7.42 -0.51
N ASN A 23 21.06 -8.75 -0.40
CA ASN A 23 21.11 -9.52 0.87
C ASN A 23 19.90 -9.29 1.81
N LEU A 24 18.76 -8.86 1.30
CA LEU A 24 17.54 -8.68 2.07
C LEU A 24 16.38 -9.43 1.41
N ALA A 25 15.56 -10.12 2.21
CA ALA A 25 14.34 -10.74 1.72
C ALA A 25 13.34 -9.67 1.27
N THR A 26 12.87 -9.72 0.04
CA THR A 26 11.90 -8.79 -0.54
C THR A 26 10.81 -9.55 -1.29
N VAL A 27 9.61 -8.95 -1.38
CA VAL A 27 8.48 -9.61 -2.07
C VAL A 27 8.76 -9.79 -3.55
N GLN A 28 9.38 -8.80 -4.21
CA GLN A 28 9.74 -8.88 -5.63
C GLN A 28 10.69 -10.04 -5.91
N GLU A 29 11.77 -10.19 -5.15
CA GLU A 29 12.73 -11.28 -5.33
C GLU A 29 12.09 -12.65 -5.11
N THR A 30 11.26 -12.79 -4.06
CA THR A 30 10.51 -14.02 -3.78
C THR A 30 9.61 -14.40 -4.95
N LEU A 31 8.91 -13.43 -5.52
CA LEU A 31 8.01 -13.63 -6.65
C LEU A 31 8.77 -13.98 -7.93
N GLU A 32 9.86 -13.25 -8.25
CA GLU A 32 10.70 -13.52 -9.42
C GLU A 32 11.25 -14.94 -9.38
N LYS A 33 11.79 -15.39 -8.25
CA LYS A 33 12.27 -16.79 -8.07
C LYS A 33 11.16 -17.82 -8.32
N ALA A 34 9.95 -17.60 -7.78
CA ALA A 34 8.84 -18.53 -8.00
C ALA A 34 8.39 -18.56 -9.48
N ILE A 35 8.38 -17.42 -10.16
CA ILE A 35 8.05 -17.36 -11.58
C ILE A 35 9.13 -18.09 -12.41
N GLU A 36 10.43 -17.84 -12.16
CA GLU A 36 11.54 -18.47 -12.88
C GLU A 36 11.51 -19.99 -12.77
N MET A 37 11.11 -20.54 -11.63
CA MET A 37 10.97 -22.00 -11.41
C MET A 37 9.94 -22.63 -12.34
N ILE A 38 8.86 -21.92 -12.69
CA ILE A 38 7.78 -22.46 -13.52
C ILE A 38 7.91 -22.13 -15.01
N VAL A 39 8.54 -20.98 -15.34
CA VAL A 39 8.70 -20.56 -16.77
C VAL A 39 10.06 -20.95 -17.37
N HIS A 40 11.02 -21.39 -16.52
CA HIS A 40 12.36 -21.85 -16.86
C HIS A 40 13.24 -20.82 -17.59
N HIS A 41 13.01 -19.53 -17.31
CA HIS A 41 13.88 -18.43 -17.75
C HIS A 41 13.77 -17.25 -16.81
N SER A 42 14.79 -16.38 -16.79
CA SER A 42 14.80 -15.18 -15.94
C SER A 42 13.70 -14.21 -16.35
N VAL A 43 13.05 -13.62 -15.35
CA VAL A 43 12.00 -12.62 -15.52
C VAL A 43 12.28 -11.39 -14.64
N HIS A 44 11.77 -10.26 -15.11
CA HIS A 44 11.72 -9.05 -14.29
C HIS A 44 10.26 -8.70 -14.00
N VAL A 45 9.93 -8.57 -12.71
CA VAL A 45 8.58 -8.25 -12.24
C VAL A 45 8.45 -6.76 -11.95
N THR A 46 7.52 -6.11 -12.61
CA THR A 46 7.15 -4.72 -12.35
C THR A 46 5.94 -4.67 -11.44
N GLY A 47 6.07 -4.12 -10.24
CA GLY A 47 4.96 -3.95 -9.29
C GLY A 47 4.25 -2.61 -9.44
N CYS A 48 3.02 -2.50 -8.94
CA CYS A 48 2.20 -1.28 -8.98
C CYS A 48 2.74 -0.12 -8.14
N GLY A 49 3.69 -0.37 -7.25
CA GLY A 49 4.33 0.64 -6.42
C GLY A 49 5.20 0.00 -5.35
N ARG A 50 6.12 0.76 -4.78
CA ARG A 50 6.93 0.28 -3.67
C ARG A 50 6.12 0.29 -2.39
N THR A 51 6.29 -0.75 -1.56
CA THR A 51 5.87 -0.78 -0.16
C THR A 51 7.11 -0.82 0.72
N ASP A 52 7.03 -0.18 1.89
CA ASP A 52 8.13 -0.16 2.86
C ASP A 52 8.28 -1.52 3.57
N ALA A 53 9.39 -1.72 4.26
CA ALA A 53 9.59 -2.89 5.12
C ALA A 53 8.44 -3.02 6.14
N GLY A 54 7.88 -4.22 6.25
CA GLY A 54 6.76 -4.52 7.16
C GLY A 54 5.38 -4.09 6.69
N VAL A 55 5.24 -3.40 5.56
CA VAL A 55 3.94 -3.00 4.99
C VAL A 55 3.33 -4.17 4.22
N HIS A 56 2.03 -4.38 4.40
CA HIS A 56 1.26 -5.47 3.81
C HIS A 56 0.55 -5.05 2.52
N ALA A 57 0.04 -6.02 1.78
CA ALA A 57 -0.91 -5.80 0.70
C ALA A 57 -2.03 -6.84 0.75
N LYS A 58 -3.28 -6.38 0.81
CA LYS A 58 -4.47 -7.20 0.56
C LYS A 58 -4.74 -7.32 -0.94
N CYS A 59 -4.33 -6.30 -1.68
CA CYS A 59 -4.39 -6.18 -3.13
C CYS A 59 -3.08 -5.63 -3.65
N TYR A 60 -2.43 -6.34 -4.55
CA TYR A 60 -1.25 -5.87 -5.24
C TYR A 60 -1.28 -6.38 -6.68
N VAL A 61 -0.89 -5.55 -7.62
CA VAL A 61 -0.78 -5.93 -9.03
C VAL A 61 0.69 -5.86 -9.45
N ALA A 62 1.15 -6.89 -10.13
CA ALA A 62 2.44 -6.89 -10.77
C ALA A 62 2.30 -7.46 -12.19
N ASN A 63 3.22 -7.12 -13.07
CA ASN A 63 3.29 -7.74 -14.40
C ASN A 63 4.70 -8.17 -14.76
N PHE A 64 4.80 -9.17 -15.61
CA PHE A 64 6.06 -9.67 -16.15
C PHE A 64 5.88 -10.16 -17.59
N ARG A 65 6.99 -10.25 -18.32
CA ARG A 65 7.00 -10.76 -19.69
C ARG A 65 7.59 -12.17 -19.74
N THR A 66 6.94 -13.07 -20.51
CA THR A 66 7.37 -14.46 -20.64
C THR A 66 7.12 -15.00 -22.04
N SER A 67 7.94 -15.98 -22.46
CA SER A 67 7.71 -16.83 -23.64
C SER A 67 7.00 -18.14 -23.27
N SER A 68 6.74 -18.40 -21.97
CA SER A 68 6.06 -19.62 -21.54
C SER A 68 4.67 -19.76 -22.16
N THR A 69 4.30 -20.99 -22.47
CA THR A 69 2.98 -21.36 -23.01
C THR A 69 2.01 -21.88 -21.95
N ILE A 70 2.38 -21.80 -20.67
CA ILE A 70 1.49 -22.18 -19.57
C ILE A 70 0.18 -21.38 -19.67
N PRO A 71 -0.99 -22.04 -19.65
CA PRO A 71 -2.29 -21.36 -19.62
C PRO A 71 -2.36 -20.38 -18.45
N VAL A 72 -2.81 -19.15 -18.72
CA VAL A 72 -2.75 -18.05 -17.75
C VAL A 72 -3.54 -18.35 -16.48
N GLU A 73 -4.67 -19.06 -16.61
CA GLU A 73 -5.54 -19.50 -15.51
C GLU A 73 -4.86 -20.54 -14.58
N ARG A 74 -3.80 -21.21 -15.03
CA ARG A 74 -3.02 -22.17 -14.24
C ARG A 74 -1.86 -21.52 -13.49
N LEU A 75 -1.47 -20.31 -13.88
CA LEU A 75 -0.32 -19.63 -13.26
C LEU A 75 -0.49 -19.41 -11.75
N PRO A 76 -1.65 -18.98 -11.22
CA PRO A 76 -1.82 -18.81 -9.77
C PRO A 76 -1.55 -20.12 -9.00
N TYR A 77 -2.06 -21.23 -9.48
CA TYR A 77 -1.85 -22.56 -8.85
C TYR A 77 -0.39 -22.97 -8.87
N ALA A 78 0.26 -22.85 -10.05
CA ALA A 78 1.65 -23.21 -10.20
C ALA A 78 2.58 -22.31 -9.34
N LEU A 79 2.32 -20.99 -9.30
CA LEU A 79 3.12 -20.06 -8.51
C LEU A 79 3.00 -20.34 -7.02
N ASN A 80 1.79 -20.58 -6.52
CA ASN A 80 1.55 -20.81 -5.09
C ASN A 80 2.15 -22.12 -4.58
N THR A 81 2.58 -23.05 -5.44
CA THR A 81 3.37 -24.22 -5.00
C THR A 81 4.82 -23.90 -4.66
N HIS A 82 5.32 -22.74 -5.11
CA HIS A 82 6.70 -22.27 -4.91
C HIS A 82 6.80 -21.02 -4.04
N LEU A 83 5.66 -20.37 -3.76
CA LEU A 83 5.60 -19.20 -2.88
C LEU A 83 5.45 -19.61 -1.42
N PRO A 84 6.03 -18.86 -0.46
CA PRO A 84 5.77 -19.05 0.95
C PRO A 84 4.34 -18.63 1.30
N GLU A 85 3.84 -19.11 2.46
CA GLU A 85 2.44 -18.91 2.90
C GLU A 85 2.04 -17.43 3.07
N ASP A 86 3.01 -16.54 3.24
CA ASP A 86 2.78 -15.11 3.41
C ASP A 86 2.76 -14.31 2.09
N VAL A 87 2.87 -15.00 0.92
CA VAL A 87 2.70 -14.41 -0.42
C VAL A 87 1.82 -15.31 -1.27
N VAL A 88 0.68 -14.82 -1.72
CA VAL A 88 -0.29 -15.60 -2.50
C VAL A 88 -0.68 -14.87 -3.78
N VAL A 89 -0.54 -15.53 -4.93
CA VAL A 89 -1.07 -15.07 -6.22
C VAL A 89 -2.51 -15.59 -6.36
N THR A 90 -3.46 -14.67 -6.54
CA THR A 90 -4.90 -14.99 -6.57
C THR A 90 -5.46 -15.07 -7.97
N LYS A 91 -4.94 -14.27 -8.90
CA LYS A 91 -5.38 -14.22 -10.31
C LYS A 91 -4.19 -13.98 -11.21
N ALA A 92 -4.31 -14.42 -12.46
CA ALA A 92 -3.40 -14.06 -13.55
C ALA A 92 -4.21 -13.88 -14.83
N PHE A 93 -3.81 -12.96 -15.68
CA PHE A 93 -4.40 -12.73 -17.00
C PHE A 93 -3.40 -12.08 -17.95
N GLU A 94 -3.59 -12.30 -19.24
CA GLU A 94 -2.78 -11.68 -20.26
C GLU A 94 -3.27 -10.25 -20.49
N VAL A 95 -2.35 -9.30 -20.53
CA VAL A 95 -2.64 -7.88 -20.71
C VAL A 95 -1.98 -7.37 -21.99
N HIS A 96 -2.40 -6.19 -22.44
CA HIS A 96 -1.78 -5.52 -23.60
C HIS A 96 -0.26 -5.38 -23.40
N GLU A 97 0.48 -5.44 -24.51
CA GLU A 97 1.96 -5.39 -24.47
C GLU A 97 2.51 -4.13 -23.77
N ASN A 98 1.79 -3.00 -23.85
CA ASN A 98 2.17 -1.73 -23.25
C ASN A 98 1.71 -1.57 -21.78
N PHE A 99 0.97 -2.54 -21.23
CA PHE A 99 0.56 -2.49 -19.84
C PHE A 99 1.77 -2.51 -18.92
N ASN A 100 1.75 -1.60 -17.93
CA ASN A 100 2.76 -1.49 -16.89
C ASN A 100 2.07 -1.29 -15.54
N ALA A 101 2.30 -2.18 -14.59
CA ALA A 101 1.58 -2.21 -13.31
C ALA A 101 1.67 -0.90 -12.51
N ILE A 102 2.75 -0.12 -12.65
CA ILE A 102 2.87 1.19 -12.00
C ILE A 102 2.35 2.32 -12.90
N GLY A 103 2.68 2.30 -14.21
CA GLY A 103 2.35 3.37 -15.14
C GLY A 103 0.87 3.44 -15.50
N SER A 104 0.20 2.28 -15.57
CA SER A 104 -1.24 2.18 -15.89
C SER A 104 -2.15 2.30 -14.66
N CYS A 105 -1.59 2.42 -13.44
CA CYS A 105 -2.36 2.50 -12.22
C CYS A 105 -2.91 3.92 -12.02
N ALA A 106 -4.23 4.08 -12.14
CA ALA A 106 -4.91 5.37 -12.03
C ALA A 106 -5.09 5.84 -10.58
N ARG A 107 -5.42 4.91 -9.66
CA ARG A 107 -5.67 5.21 -8.24
C ARG A 107 -5.20 4.06 -7.36
N LYS A 108 -4.81 4.41 -6.13
CA LYS A 108 -4.38 3.46 -5.09
C LYS A 108 -5.06 3.81 -3.78
N GLU A 109 -5.52 2.78 -3.09
CA GLU A 109 -6.03 2.92 -1.73
C GLU A 109 -5.10 2.21 -0.76
N TYR A 110 -4.86 2.86 0.36
CA TYR A 110 -4.25 2.25 1.54
C TYR A 110 -5.23 2.26 2.70
N THR A 111 -5.23 1.17 3.44
CA THR A 111 -5.93 1.03 4.73
C THR A 111 -4.89 0.98 5.84
N TYR A 112 -5.04 1.80 6.87
CA TYR A 112 -4.24 1.73 8.07
C TYR A 112 -5.09 1.28 9.25
N LEU A 113 -4.66 0.21 9.94
CA LEU A 113 -5.37 -0.35 11.07
C LEU A 113 -4.72 0.05 12.39
N ILE A 114 -5.52 0.58 13.32
CA ILE A 114 -5.14 0.87 14.69
C ILE A 114 -5.95 -0.05 15.61
N TYR A 115 -5.27 -0.86 16.43
CA TYR A 115 -5.89 -1.61 17.51
C TYR A 115 -5.93 -0.72 18.77
N ASN A 116 -7.09 -0.11 18.99
CA ASN A 116 -7.32 0.91 20.02
C ASN A 116 -7.97 0.29 21.25
N SER A 117 -7.18 -0.36 22.08
CA SER A 117 -7.62 -1.07 23.30
C SER A 117 -6.62 -0.86 24.44
N ARG A 118 -7.04 -1.00 25.68
CA ARG A 118 -6.16 -0.86 26.85
C ARG A 118 -5.12 -1.97 26.96
N LEU A 119 -5.42 -3.17 26.47
CA LEU A 119 -4.56 -4.33 26.50
C LEU A 119 -4.19 -4.77 25.06
N LYS A 120 -2.99 -5.31 24.90
CA LYS A 120 -2.55 -5.90 23.64
C LYS A 120 -3.31 -7.20 23.35
N ASP A 121 -3.54 -7.47 22.07
CA ASP A 121 -4.00 -8.75 21.56
C ASP A 121 -2.92 -9.34 20.64
N PRO A 122 -2.43 -10.56 20.88
CA PRO A 122 -1.39 -11.19 20.07
C PRO A 122 -1.80 -11.41 18.61
N PHE A 123 -3.10 -11.49 18.29
CA PHE A 123 -3.58 -11.65 16.91
C PHE A 123 -3.40 -10.40 16.05
N TYR A 124 -3.18 -9.23 16.66
CA TYR A 124 -2.91 -7.96 15.96
C TYR A 124 -1.43 -7.58 15.91
N VAL A 125 -0.54 -8.42 16.46
CA VAL A 125 0.93 -8.17 16.40
C VAL A 125 1.38 -8.11 14.94
N ASN A 126 2.04 -7.00 14.56
CA ASN A 126 2.45 -6.71 13.18
C ASN A 126 1.31 -6.68 12.15
N ARG A 127 0.04 -6.55 12.60
CA ARG A 127 -1.15 -6.47 11.72
C ARG A 127 -1.98 -5.24 11.96
N ALA A 128 -1.81 -4.58 13.12
CA ALA A 128 -2.39 -3.29 13.45
C ALA A 128 -1.44 -2.54 14.39
N TRP A 129 -1.54 -1.23 14.42
CA TRP A 129 -0.80 -0.42 15.38
C TRP A 129 -1.55 -0.44 16.73
N PHE A 130 -0.96 -1.05 17.74
CA PHE A 130 -1.51 -1.01 19.09
C PHE A 130 -1.43 0.40 19.68
N TYR A 131 -2.57 0.93 20.09
CA TYR A 131 -2.70 2.26 20.69
C TYR A 131 -3.56 2.23 21.96
N PRO A 132 -2.97 2.41 23.18
CA PRO A 132 -3.69 2.15 24.44
C PRO A 132 -4.61 3.28 24.90
N LYS A 133 -4.39 4.53 24.43
CA LYS A 133 -5.26 5.65 24.77
C LYS A 133 -6.46 5.68 23.85
N HIS A 134 -7.63 6.02 24.37
CA HIS A 134 -8.81 6.21 23.55
C HIS A 134 -8.59 7.31 22.51
N LEU A 135 -8.96 7.03 21.27
CA LEU A 135 -8.94 7.95 20.14
C LEU A 135 -10.40 8.22 19.74
N ASP A 136 -10.77 9.48 19.57
CA ASP A 136 -12.08 9.88 19.07
C ASP A 136 -12.09 9.84 17.55
N GLU A 137 -12.86 8.90 16.96
CA GLU A 137 -12.94 8.73 15.51
C GLU A 137 -13.58 9.92 14.78
N LYS A 138 -14.37 10.75 15.49
CA LYS A 138 -14.96 11.97 14.88
C LYS A 138 -13.89 13.03 14.66
N ILE A 139 -13.03 13.26 15.67
CA ILE A 139 -11.89 14.17 15.55
C ILE A 139 -10.92 13.65 14.49
N MET A 140 -10.69 12.32 14.47
CA MET A 140 -9.86 11.69 13.43
C MET A 140 -10.43 11.90 12.02
N GLN A 141 -11.76 11.76 11.85
CA GLN A 141 -12.41 11.98 10.55
C GLN A 141 -12.34 13.47 10.14
N GLU A 142 -12.52 14.40 11.07
CA GLU A 142 -12.37 15.83 10.78
C GLU A 142 -10.96 16.14 10.29
N ALA A 143 -9.93 15.62 10.98
CA ALA A 143 -8.54 15.75 10.59
C ALA A 143 -8.23 15.08 9.23
N ALA A 144 -8.74 13.87 9.00
CA ALA A 144 -8.58 13.14 7.75
C ALA A 144 -9.15 13.91 6.57
N SER A 145 -10.30 14.56 6.75
CA SER A 145 -10.98 15.33 5.70
C SER A 145 -10.14 16.52 5.18
N GLN A 146 -9.23 17.07 6.01
CA GLN A 146 -8.35 18.16 5.62
C GLN A 146 -7.28 17.77 4.58
N PHE A 147 -7.01 16.48 4.41
CA PHE A 147 -6.08 15.98 3.39
C PHE A 147 -6.73 15.78 2.01
N VAL A 148 -8.08 15.82 1.95
CA VAL A 148 -8.82 15.58 0.70
C VAL A 148 -8.63 16.76 -0.26
N GLY A 149 -8.35 16.45 -1.52
CA GLY A 149 -8.07 17.46 -2.55
C GLY A 149 -6.68 17.32 -3.13
N THR A 150 -6.29 18.34 -3.91
CA THR A 150 -4.96 18.42 -4.52
C THR A 150 -4.09 19.38 -3.71
N HIS A 151 -3.04 18.85 -3.09
CA HIS A 151 -2.13 19.58 -2.22
C HIS A 151 -0.67 19.22 -2.51
N ASP A 152 0.25 20.05 -2.03
CA ASP A 152 1.66 19.64 -1.88
C ASP A 152 1.81 18.84 -0.57
N PHE A 153 2.13 17.55 -0.70
CA PHE A 153 2.29 16.63 0.44
C PHE A 153 3.72 16.57 0.98
N ALA A 154 4.56 17.58 0.72
CA ALA A 154 5.93 17.65 1.23
C ALA A 154 6.00 17.52 2.76
N ALA A 155 5.04 18.12 3.50
CA ALA A 155 4.97 18.07 4.95
C ALA A 155 4.70 16.67 5.53
N VAL A 156 4.18 15.73 4.76
CA VAL A 156 3.85 14.37 5.20
C VAL A 156 4.61 13.29 4.41
N ARG A 157 5.80 13.60 3.93
CA ARG A 157 6.69 12.63 3.29
C ARG A 157 8.01 12.49 4.03
N SER A 158 8.68 11.35 3.87
CA SER A 158 10.09 11.21 4.23
C SER A 158 11.00 11.61 3.06
N VAL A 159 12.17 12.15 3.37
CA VAL A 159 13.23 12.45 2.41
C VAL A 159 13.96 11.14 2.06
N GLY A 160 14.54 11.04 0.86
CA GLY A 160 15.33 9.86 0.44
C GLY A 160 14.87 9.22 -0.87
N THR A 161 13.85 9.80 -1.52
CA THR A 161 13.47 9.44 -2.90
C THR A 161 13.37 10.69 -3.75
N ASP A 162 14.02 10.67 -4.91
CA ASP A 162 13.85 11.71 -5.91
C ASP A 162 12.48 11.58 -6.57
N VAL A 163 11.69 12.63 -6.47
CA VAL A 163 10.37 12.72 -7.12
C VAL A 163 10.28 14.02 -7.90
N LYS A 164 9.65 13.96 -9.09
CA LYS A 164 9.47 15.13 -9.95
C LYS A 164 8.53 16.18 -9.33
N SER A 165 7.58 15.74 -8.51
CA SER A 165 6.60 16.60 -7.84
C SER A 165 6.14 15.93 -6.54
N THR A 166 5.88 16.75 -5.53
CA THR A 166 5.26 16.36 -4.25
C THR A 166 3.75 16.57 -4.23
N VAL A 167 3.20 17.15 -5.29
CA VAL A 167 1.76 17.37 -5.43
C VAL A 167 1.06 16.04 -5.72
N ARG A 168 0.00 15.74 -4.94
CA ARG A 168 -0.87 14.58 -5.13
C ARG A 168 -2.33 15.01 -4.99
N THR A 169 -3.23 14.17 -5.52
CA THR A 169 -4.67 14.30 -5.31
C THR A 169 -5.16 13.17 -4.45
N VAL A 170 -5.65 13.49 -3.25
CA VAL A 170 -6.36 12.57 -2.36
C VAL A 170 -7.84 12.67 -2.69
N TYR A 171 -8.46 11.54 -3.08
CA TYR A 171 -9.86 11.50 -3.48
C TYR A 171 -10.80 11.36 -2.30
N TYR A 172 -10.39 10.60 -1.29
CA TYR A 172 -11.08 10.48 0.00
C TYR A 172 -10.12 10.00 1.09
N TYR A 173 -10.48 10.29 2.34
CA TYR A 173 -9.82 9.78 3.52
C TYR A 173 -10.87 9.55 4.60
N ASN A 174 -11.26 8.29 4.81
CA ASN A 174 -12.35 7.89 5.70
C ASN A 174 -11.78 7.22 6.96
N VAL A 175 -12.43 7.48 8.09
CA VAL A 175 -12.12 6.87 9.39
C VAL A 175 -13.35 6.16 9.90
N GLU A 176 -13.26 4.88 10.19
CA GLU A 176 -14.34 4.06 10.70
C GLU A 176 -13.86 3.25 11.90
N ARG A 177 -14.73 3.13 12.94
CA ARG A 177 -14.46 2.28 14.08
C ARG A 177 -15.31 1.02 14.05
N HIS A 178 -14.67 -0.14 14.22
CA HIS A 178 -15.27 -1.45 14.32
C HIS A 178 -14.80 -2.12 15.63
N GLY A 179 -15.53 -1.89 16.73
CA GLY A 179 -15.10 -2.31 18.06
C GLY A 179 -13.77 -1.64 18.46
N ASP A 180 -12.76 -2.45 18.77
CA ASP A 180 -11.42 -1.97 19.13
C ASP A 180 -10.53 -1.64 17.90
N ILE A 181 -11.00 -1.85 16.68
CA ILE A 181 -10.27 -1.50 15.48
C ILE A 181 -10.75 -0.16 14.94
N ILE A 182 -9.80 0.75 14.70
CA ILE A 182 -10.02 1.95 13.89
C ILE A 182 -9.36 1.73 12.55
N GLU A 183 -10.13 1.89 11.49
CA GLU A 183 -9.72 1.76 10.11
C GLU A 183 -9.64 3.14 9.45
N LEU A 184 -8.47 3.49 8.91
CA LEU A 184 -8.24 4.70 8.13
C LEU A 184 -8.02 4.31 6.67
N ARG A 185 -8.95 4.66 5.77
CA ARG A 185 -8.88 4.36 4.33
C ARG A 185 -8.61 5.63 3.53
N VAL A 186 -7.49 5.68 2.85
CA VAL A 186 -7.07 6.82 2.02
C VAL A 186 -6.84 6.40 0.57
N CYS A 187 -7.49 7.10 -0.37
CA CYS A 187 -7.31 6.88 -1.81
C CYS A 187 -6.70 8.12 -2.47
N ALA A 188 -5.68 7.91 -3.30
CA ALA A 188 -5.00 8.96 -4.03
C ALA A 188 -4.55 8.52 -5.43
N ASN A 189 -4.18 9.49 -6.29
CA ASN A 189 -3.53 9.21 -7.56
C ASN A 189 -2.11 8.66 -7.43
N GLY A 190 -1.54 8.70 -6.23
CA GLY A 190 -0.22 8.18 -5.89
C GLY A 190 0.20 8.64 -4.51
N PHE A 191 1.18 7.94 -3.93
CA PHE A 191 1.72 8.25 -2.60
C PHE A 191 3.21 8.52 -2.67
N LEU A 192 3.68 9.48 -1.89
CA LEU A 192 5.10 9.73 -1.64
C LEU A 192 5.63 8.75 -0.59
N TYR A 193 6.94 8.70 -0.45
CA TYR A 193 7.59 7.84 0.54
C TYR A 193 7.08 8.15 1.96
N ASN A 194 6.57 7.14 2.65
CA ASN A 194 5.93 7.21 3.98
C ASN A 194 4.68 8.10 4.08
N MET A 195 4.13 8.64 2.98
CA MET A 195 3.02 9.60 3.01
C MET A 195 1.81 9.07 3.78
N ALA A 196 1.28 7.91 3.44
CA ALA A 196 0.09 7.34 4.10
C ALA A 196 0.31 7.14 5.61
N ARG A 197 1.51 6.73 6.03
CA ARG A 197 1.86 6.53 7.43
C ARG A 197 2.01 7.85 8.19
N ALA A 198 2.58 8.88 7.56
CA ALA A 198 2.69 10.21 8.16
C ALA A 198 1.32 10.90 8.26
N MET A 199 0.44 10.73 7.27
CA MET A 199 -0.95 11.19 7.33
C MET A 199 -1.69 10.52 8.50
N ALA A 200 -1.60 9.19 8.65
CA ALA A 200 -2.21 8.48 9.76
C ALA A 200 -1.68 8.98 11.13
N GLY A 201 -0.37 9.22 11.24
CA GLY A 201 0.21 9.80 12.46
C GLY A 201 -0.26 11.21 12.77
N THR A 202 -0.50 12.02 11.73
CA THR A 202 -1.03 13.39 11.89
C THR A 202 -2.50 13.36 12.36
N VAL A 203 -3.31 12.45 11.80
CA VAL A 203 -4.69 12.21 12.24
C VAL A 203 -4.74 11.77 13.72
N VAL A 204 -3.83 10.87 14.14
CA VAL A 204 -3.74 10.46 15.55
C VAL A 204 -3.30 11.63 16.44
N TYR A 205 -2.36 12.48 15.99
CA TYR A 205 -1.97 13.67 16.74
C TYR A 205 -3.13 14.66 16.92
N ALA A 206 -4.02 14.76 15.92
CA ALA A 206 -5.25 15.55 16.07
C ALA A 206 -6.18 14.97 17.15
N ALA A 207 -6.39 13.64 17.15
CA ALA A 207 -7.18 12.97 18.19
C ALA A 207 -6.57 13.07 19.61
N GLU A 208 -5.24 13.26 19.70
CA GLU A 208 -4.55 13.54 20.97
C GLU A 208 -4.59 15.02 21.40
N GLY A 209 -5.14 15.90 20.57
CA GLY A 209 -5.17 17.36 20.81
C GLY A 209 -3.81 18.05 20.64
N LYS A 210 -2.83 17.40 20.00
CA LYS A 210 -1.50 17.98 19.70
C LYS A 210 -1.48 18.88 18.47
N ILE A 211 -2.43 18.68 17.56
CA ILE A 211 -2.67 19.45 16.35
C ILE A 211 -4.19 19.66 16.30
N GLN A 212 -4.63 20.87 15.95
CA GLN A 212 -6.05 21.06 15.67
C GLN A 212 -6.36 20.57 14.25
N PRO A 213 -7.48 19.88 13.99
CA PRO A 213 -7.83 19.43 12.63
C PRO A 213 -7.70 20.53 11.57
N GLN A 214 -8.13 21.75 11.89
CA GLN A 214 -8.11 22.91 11.00
C GLN A 214 -6.69 23.42 10.67
N GLU A 215 -5.68 23.06 11.45
CA GLU A 215 -4.27 23.44 11.20
C GLU A 215 -3.62 22.59 10.12
N ILE A 216 -4.20 21.45 9.76
CA ILE A 216 -3.60 20.49 8.80
C ILE A 216 -3.40 21.15 7.42
N GLY A 217 -4.34 21.96 6.96
CA GLY A 217 -4.17 22.72 5.72
C GLY A 217 -2.92 23.61 5.75
N SER A 218 -2.73 24.37 6.81
CA SER A 218 -1.55 25.23 7.00
C SER A 218 -0.26 24.41 7.15
N ILE A 219 -0.32 23.21 7.75
CA ILE A 219 0.83 22.30 7.84
C ILE A 219 1.24 21.83 6.44
N LEU A 220 0.28 21.45 5.59
CA LEU A 220 0.55 21.07 4.20
C LEU A 220 1.19 22.24 3.42
N ASP A 221 0.61 23.43 3.51
CA ASP A 221 1.10 24.64 2.81
C ASP A 221 2.52 25.02 3.25
N SER A 222 2.88 24.77 4.51
CA SER A 222 4.22 25.05 5.04
C SER A 222 5.30 24.14 4.47
N GLY A 223 4.94 22.96 3.97
CA GLY A 223 5.91 21.91 3.58
C GLY A 223 6.77 21.37 4.72
N ASN A 224 6.51 21.79 5.96
CA ASN A 224 7.35 21.48 7.12
C ASN A 224 7.00 20.10 7.72
N ARG A 225 7.87 19.10 7.53
CA ARG A 225 7.70 17.74 8.05
C ARG A 225 7.58 17.70 9.59
N THR A 226 8.25 18.61 10.30
CA THR A 226 8.25 18.60 11.78
C THR A 226 6.95 19.13 12.40
N ALA A 227 6.13 19.84 11.63
CA ALA A 227 4.82 20.30 12.04
C ALA A 227 3.74 19.19 11.95
N ALA A 228 3.96 18.18 11.13
CA ALA A 228 3.06 17.04 10.98
C ALA A 228 3.31 15.94 12.04
N GLY A 229 2.39 15.01 12.15
CA GLY A 229 2.52 13.85 13.04
C GLY A 229 3.63 12.87 12.62
N PRO A 230 3.97 11.90 13.47
CA PRO A 230 5.05 10.94 13.21
C PRO A 230 4.70 9.98 12.07
N THR A 231 5.72 9.35 11.49
CA THR A 231 5.53 8.18 10.63
C THR A 231 5.21 6.96 11.51
N VAL A 232 3.97 6.52 11.50
CA VAL A 232 3.49 5.42 12.34
C VAL A 232 4.01 4.05 11.89
N PRO A 233 3.95 2.99 12.74
CA PRO A 233 4.51 1.67 12.43
C PRO A 233 3.99 1.08 11.11
N PRO A 234 4.82 0.35 10.35
CA PRO A 234 4.43 -0.18 9.03
C PRO A 234 3.40 -1.31 9.11
N GLY A 235 3.41 -2.12 10.17
CA GLY A 235 2.56 -3.30 10.31
C GLY A 235 1.04 -3.01 10.43
N GLY A 236 0.64 -1.74 10.53
CA GLY A 236 -0.76 -1.35 10.40
C GLY A 236 -1.18 -1.00 8.97
N LEU A 237 -0.24 -0.86 8.03
CA LEU A 237 -0.52 -0.38 6.67
C LEU A 237 -0.70 -1.51 5.67
N TYR A 238 -1.77 -1.43 4.89
CA TYR A 238 -2.12 -2.36 3.81
C TYR A 238 -2.39 -1.59 2.52
N MET A 239 -1.76 -1.98 1.41
CA MET A 239 -2.30 -1.63 0.10
C MET A 239 -3.58 -2.44 -0.09
N SER A 240 -4.74 -1.76 -0.22
CA SER A 240 -6.06 -2.40 -0.10
C SER A 240 -6.85 -2.44 -1.39
N HIS A 241 -6.66 -1.47 -2.30
CA HIS A 241 -7.39 -1.43 -3.55
C HIS A 241 -6.58 -0.70 -4.63
N LEU A 242 -6.72 -1.13 -5.87
CA LEU A 242 -6.06 -0.56 -7.04
C LEU A 242 -7.03 -0.45 -8.21
N TRP A 243 -7.01 0.69 -8.90
CA TRP A 243 -7.79 0.94 -10.12
C TRP A 243 -6.85 1.14 -11.29
N TYR A 244 -7.13 0.42 -12.36
CA TYR A 244 -6.35 0.45 -13.59
C TYR A 244 -7.19 0.96 -14.74
N ASP A 245 -6.57 1.80 -15.56
CA ASP A 245 -7.06 2.21 -16.85
C ASP A 245 -5.93 1.92 -17.85
N ASP A 246 -6.07 0.85 -18.62
CA ASP A 246 -5.11 0.48 -19.65
C ASP A 246 -5.47 1.02 -21.04
N GLY A 247 -6.55 1.85 -21.09
CA GLY A 247 -7.09 2.43 -22.32
C GLY A 247 -7.96 1.47 -23.14
N ILE A 248 -8.17 0.22 -22.67
CA ILE A 248 -9.00 -0.80 -23.29
C ILE A 248 -10.13 -1.19 -22.33
N GLU A 249 -9.79 -1.55 -21.10
CA GLU A 249 -10.72 -1.92 -20.04
C GLU A 249 -10.28 -1.34 -18.70
N LEU A 250 -11.26 -0.86 -17.91
CA LEU A 250 -11.05 -0.54 -16.50
C LEU A 250 -11.11 -1.83 -15.70
N PHE A 251 -10.07 -2.16 -14.95
CA PHE A 251 -10.12 -3.25 -14.00
C PHE A 251 -9.67 -2.83 -12.61
N GLU A 252 -10.16 -3.54 -11.63
CA GLU A 252 -9.90 -3.29 -10.21
C GLU A 252 -9.29 -4.52 -9.55
N CYS A 253 -8.29 -4.30 -8.71
CA CYS A 253 -7.83 -5.29 -7.76
C CYS A 253 -8.47 -4.99 -6.41
N THR A 254 -9.37 -5.87 -5.98
CA THR A 254 -10.05 -5.81 -4.68
C THR A 254 -9.62 -7.01 -3.83
N PRO A 255 -9.62 -6.90 -2.48
CA PRO A 255 -9.39 -8.05 -1.60
C PRO A 255 -10.38 -9.17 -1.89
N MET A 256 -9.93 -10.41 -1.80
CA MET A 256 -10.86 -11.54 -1.73
C MET A 256 -11.70 -11.41 -0.45
N ARG A 257 -12.99 -11.70 -0.56
CA ARG A 257 -13.94 -11.71 0.56
C ARG A 257 -13.70 -12.90 1.46
#